data_197812235373f32b2bbc6945d1d49133
#
_entry.id   197812235373f32b2bbc6945d1d49133
#
_cell.length_a   1.000
_cell.length_b   1.000
_cell.length_c   1.000
_cell.angle_alpha   90.00
_cell.angle_beta   90.00
_cell.angle_gamma   90.00
#
_symmetry.space_group_name_H-M   'P 1'
#
loop_
_entity.id
_entity.type
_entity.pdbx_description
1 polymer ?
#
loop_
_entity_poly.entity_id
_entity_poly.type
_entity_poly.pdbx_seq_one_letter_code
_entity_poly.pdbx_strand_id
1 'polypeptide(L)'
;VMTGCALFERRMEHNVKTEVSFSWWGKDARNEYTLDGLKAYQNSNKNVVVRPEYADFDGFKTRMDVEFFSDTTADIMQLNYSWLYEYSPDGEDFYDLNELSEYINLSAFDDDSLSYGTINGKLNALPTGTNCITFYYNKTMYDSYGLSLPENWSDLINAAEVMKSDEVYPVEMTKKAAYLSSVAYVEQVTGRKMLSDSGEFQYTSEDVRLMLAFYQEMLNKKVTKPAWDFDRNDLEKCLTAGVASWI
;
A
#
# COMPACT_ATOMS: atom_id res chain seq x y z
N VAL A 1 33.51 -67.45 0.48
CA VAL A 1 33.66 -66.35 -0.49
C VAL A 1 32.34 -65.57 -0.54
N MET A 2 32.16 -64.68 0.37
CA MET A 2 31.09 -63.67 0.34
C MET A 2 31.68 -62.33 0.84
N THR A 3 32.23 -61.59 -0.04
CA THR A 3 32.68 -60.21 0.22
C THR A 3 32.48 -59.44 -1.09
N GLY A 4 31.41 -58.69 -1.18
CA GLY A 4 31.22 -57.90 -2.38
C GLY A 4 29.87 -57.15 -2.52
N CYS A 5 29.05 -57.00 -1.47
CA CYS A 5 27.79 -56.25 -1.57
C CYS A 5 27.61 -55.14 -0.52
N ALA A 6 28.66 -54.77 0.20
CA ALA A 6 28.53 -53.75 1.28
C ALA A 6 29.11 -52.38 0.92
N LEU A 7 29.33 -52.07 -0.36
CA LEU A 7 30.00 -50.82 -0.76
C LEU A 7 29.19 -49.95 -1.74
N PHE A 8 27.88 -50.21 -1.94
CA PHE A 8 27.06 -49.40 -2.84
C PHE A 8 25.83 -48.74 -2.18
N GLU A 9 25.73 -48.78 -0.85
CA GLU A 9 24.86 -47.84 -0.13
C GLU A 9 25.62 -46.58 0.27
N ARG A 10 26.34 -45.97 -0.63
CA ARG A 10 26.58 -44.55 -0.53
C ARG A 10 25.24 -43.90 -0.89
N ARG A 11 24.42 -43.62 0.16
CA ARG A 11 23.33 -42.68 0.14
C ARG A 11 23.69 -41.55 -0.81
N MET A 12 23.05 -41.53 -1.97
CA MET A 12 22.77 -40.23 -2.61
C MET A 12 21.81 -39.55 -1.66
N GLU A 13 22.34 -38.78 -0.73
CA GLU A 13 21.59 -37.68 -0.14
C GLU A 13 21.25 -36.81 -1.33
N HIS A 14 20.08 -37.04 -1.91
CA HIS A 14 19.45 -36.08 -2.75
C HIS A 14 19.30 -34.84 -1.86
N ASN A 15 20.16 -33.88 -2.08
CA ASN A 15 20.06 -32.54 -1.51
C ASN A 15 18.82 -31.91 -2.16
N VAL A 16 17.64 -32.41 -1.77
CA VAL A 16 16.35 -31.92 -2.26
C VAL A 16 16.22 -30.53 -1.63
N LYS A 17 16.44 -29.52 -2.44
CA LYS A 17 16.23 -28.14 -2.01
C LYS A 17 14.73 -27.91 -1.88
N THR A 18 14.34 -27.24 -0.82
CA THR A 18 12.99 -26.72 -0.67
C THR A 18 12.82 -25.54 -1.63
N GLU A 19 11.90 -25.66 -2.57
CA GLU A 19 11.52 -24.54 -3.44
C GLU A 19 10.39 -23.77 -2.79
N VAL A 20 10.49 -22.43 -2.77
CA VAL A 20 9.50 -21.50 -2.23
C VAL A 20 9.26 -20.44 -3.29
N SER A 21 8.04 -20.24 -3.70
CA SER A 21 7.65 -19.14 -4.58
C SER A 21 7.35 -17.88 -3.77
N PHE A 22 7.87 -16.74 -4.24
CA PHE A 22 7.61 -15.44 -3.62
C PHE A 22 7.15 -14.43 -4.67
N SER A 23 5.97 -13.86 -4.47
CA SER A 23 5.39 -12.91 -5.41
C SER A 23 5.22 -11.51 -4.82
N TRP A 24 5.50 -10.47 -5.65
CA TRP A 24 5.34 -9.07 -5.27
C TRP A 24 5.08 -8.16 -6.46
N TRP A 25 4.62 -6.93 -6.20
CA TRP A 25 4.56 -5.89 -7.22
C TRP A 25 5.72 -4.91 -7.06
N GLY A 26 6.25 -4.46 -8.19
CA GLY A 26 7.32 -3.47 -8.19
C GLY A 26 7.72 -3.05 -9.59
N LYS A 27 8.52 -2.00 -9.64
CA LYS A 27 9.24 -1.55 -10.83
C LYS A 27 10.72 -1.42 -10.49
N ASP A 28 11.54 -1.43 -11.51
CA ASP A 28 12.99 -1.15 -11.48
C ASP A 28 13.67 -1.37 -10.12
N ALA A 29 13.92 -0.28 -9.39
CA ALA A 29 14.66 -0.32 -8.13
C ALA A 29 14.04 -1.28 -7.09
N ARG A 30 12.70 -1.37 -7.02
CA ARG A 30 12.05 -2.29 -6.08
C ARG A 30 12.31 -3.73 -6.43
N ASN A 31 12.23 -4.08 -7.71
CA ASN A 31 12.55 -5.43 -8.17
C ASN A 31 14.03 -5.75 -7.92
N GLU A 32 14.93 -4.81 -8.19
CA GLU A 32 16.36 -4.99 -7.98
C GLU A 32 16.69 -5.29 -6.52
N TYR A 33 16.30 -4.43 -5.56
CA TYR A 33 16.62 -4.68 -4.16
C TYR A 33 15.90 -5.91 -3.57
N THR A 34 14.71 -6.25 -4.08
CA THR A 34 14.01 -7.48 -3.64
C THR A 34 14.76 -8.72 -4.12
N LEU A 35 15.17 -8.76 -5.39
CA LEU A 35 15.97 -9.86 -5.93
C LEU A 35 17.32 -10.00 -5.22
N ASP A 36 17.97 -8.90 -4.88
CA ASP A 36 19.22 -8.93 -4.11
C ASP A 36 18.99 -9.47 -2.69
N GLY A 37 17.89 -9.09 -2.04
CA GLY A 37 17.49 -9.64 -0.75
C GLY A 37 17.25 -11.16 -0.80
N LEU A 38 16.52 -11.64 -1.81
CA LEU A 38 16.27 -13.07 -2.02
C LEU A 38 17.57 -13.84 -2.29
N LYS A 39 18.48 -13.26 -3.07
CA LYS A 39 19.80 -13.83 -3.33
C LYS A 39 20.66 -13.92 -2.06
N ALA A 40 20.63 -12.88 -1.23
CA ALA A 40 21.32 -12.88 0.07
C ALA A 40 20.76 -13.98 0.99
N TYR A 41 19.43 -14.11 1.05
CA TYR A 41 18.76 -15.17 1.79
C TYR A 41 19.17 -16.57 1.32
N GLN A 42 19.14 -16.86 0.03
CA GLN A 42 19.55 -18.14 -0.55
C GLN A 42 21.05 -18.43 -0.33
N ASN A 43 21.88 -17.39 -0.26
CA ASN A 43 23.31 -17.55 0.05
C ASN A 43 23.54 -18.04 1.48
N SER A 44 22.69 -17.64 2.41
CA SER A 44 22.71 -18.08 3.80
C SER A 44 21.96 -19.38 4.04
N ASN A 45 21.01 -19.73 3.15
CA ASN A 45 20.13 -20.89 3.26
C ASN A 45 20.25 -21.79 2.05
N LYS A 46 21.36 -22.57 1.97
CA LYS A 46 21.72 -23.36 0.77
C LYS A 46 20.71 -24.45 0.36
N ASN A 47 19.84 -24.84 1.30
CA ASN A 47 18.80 -25.85 1.06
C ASN A 47 17.49 -25.25 0.56
N VAL A 48 17.42 -23.91 0.37
CA VAL A 48 16.24 -23.22 -0.13
C VAL A 48 16.53 -22.61 -1.51
N VAL A 49 15.57 -22.73 -2.41
CA VAL A 49 15.51 -21.99 -3.67
C VAL A 49 14.26 -21.14 -3.65
N VAL A 50 14.42 -19.84 -3.80
CA VAL A 50 13.26 -18.95 -3.92
C VAL A 50 13.02 -18.66 -5.39
N ARG A 51 11.80 -18.94 -5.87
CA ARG A 51 11.33 -18.60 -7.21
C ARG A 51 10.65 -17.23 -7.18
N PRO A 52 11.25 -16.20 -7.77
CA PRO A 52 10.68 -14.86 -7.78
C PRO A 52 9.58 -14.73 -8.84
N GLU A 53 8.47 -14.07 -8.46
CA GLU A 53 7.36 -13.76 -9.34
C GLU A 53 6.94 -12.30 -9.13
N TYR A 54 7.07 -11.45 -10.15
CA TYR A 54 6.74 -10.04 -9.98
C TYR A 54 6.16 -9.40 -11.24
N ALA A 55 5.39 -8.35 -11.03
CA ALA A 55 4.80 -7.52 -12.07
C ALA A 55 4.67 -6.07 -11.59
N ASP A 56 4.20 -5.17 -12.43
CA ASP A 56 3.72 -3.87 -11.96
C ASP A 56 2.44 -4.04 -11.13
N PHE A 57 1.99 -2.98 -10.47
CA PHE A 57 0.87 -3.06 -9.52
C PHE A 57 -0.43 -3.58 -10.15
N ASP A 58 -0.79 -3.07 -11.34
CA ASP A 58 -2.05 -3.43 -11.99
C ASP A 58 -1.98 -4.86 -12.57
N GLY A 59 -0.87 -5.21 -13.18
CA GLY A 59 -0.63 -6.56 -13.69
C GLY A 59 -0.54 -7.59 -12.58
N PHE A 60 0.05 -7.23 -11.43
CA PHE A 60 0.14 -8.09 -10.27
C PHE A 60 -1.26 -8.41 -9.71
N LYS A 61 -2.12 -7.39 -9.49
CA LYS A 61 -3.49 -7.61 -9.00
C LYS A 61 -4.28 -8.51 -9.93
N THR A 62 -4.23 -8.25 -11.24
CA THR A 62 -4.93 -9.06 -12.25
C THR A 62 -4.46 -10.52 -12.22
N ARG A 63 -3.15 -10.76 -12.07
CA ARG A 63 -2.60 -12.10 -11.97
C ARG A 63 -3.07 -12.79 -10.69
N MET A 64 -3.02 -12.11 -9.55
CA MET A 64 -3.47 -12.66 -8.27
C MET A 64 -4.94 -13.08 -8.30
N ASP A 65 -5.81 -12.31 -8.94
CA ASP A 65 -7.23 -12.67 -9.08
C ASP A 65 -7.38 -14.03 -9.79
N VAL A 66 -6.59 -14.26 -10.83
CA VAL A 66 -6.58 -15.54 -11.57
C VAL A 66 -5.97 -16.66 -10.73
N GLU A 67 -4.85 -16.40 -10.05
CA GLU A 67 -4.14 -17.40 -9.24
C GLU A 67 -4.97 -17.85 -8.03
N PHE A 68 -5.67 -16.94 -7.36
CA PHE A 68 -6.60 -17.30 -6.29
C PHE A 68 -7.76 -18.14 -6.80
N PHE A 69 -8.35 -17.78 -7.94
CA PHE A 69 -9.45 -18.54 -8.53
C PHE A 69 -9.03 -19.95 -8.97
N SER A 70 -7.78 -20.13 -9.40
CA SER A 70 -7.24 -21.41 -9.91
C SER A 70 -6.46 -22.22 -8.89
N ASP A 71 -6.35 -21.76 -7.64
CA ASP A 71 -5.55 -22.40 -6.58
C ASP A 71 -4.08 -22.60 -6.98
N THR A 72 -3.49 -21.55 -7.58
CA THR A 72 -2.11 -21.55 -8.09
C THR A 72 -1.27 -20.39 -7.56
N THR A 73 -1.65 -19.84 -6.41
CA THR A 73 -0.95 -18.72 -5.77
C THR A 73 0.48 -19.08 -5.39
N ALA A 74 1.34 -18.08 -5.30
CA ALA A 74 2.67 -18.26 -4.74
C ALA A 74 2.60 -18.65 -3.24
N ASP A 75 3.61 -19.38 -2.74
CA ASP A 75 3.68 -19.80 -1.33
C ASP A 75 3.73 -18.59 -0.39
N ILE A 76 4.43 -17.54 -0.80
CA ILE A 76 4.51 -16.27 -0.07
C ILE A 76 4.23 -15.14 -1.05
N MET A 77 3.36 -14.21 -0.67
CA MET A 77 2.98 -13.12 -1.54
C MET A 77 2.86 -11.80 -0.80
N GLN A 78 3.19 -10.72 -1.47
CA GLN A 78 2.92 -9.38 -1.00
C GLN A 78 1.47 -9.03 -1.29
N LEU A 79 0.76 -8.52 -0.27
CA LEU A 79 -0.63 -8.10 -0.38
C LEU A 79 -0.78 -6.60 -0.11
N ASN A 80 -1.72 -5.97 -0.77
CA ASN A 80 -2.25 -4.71 -0.30
C ASN A 80 -3.26 -5.01 0.82
N TYR A 81 -3.29 -4.18 1.84
CA TYR A 81 -4.19 -4.34 2.99
C TYR A 81 -5.65 -4.63 2.59
N SER A 82 -6.19 -3.90 1.61
CA SER A 82 -7.57 -4.12 1.16
C SER A 82 -7.79 -5.47 0.48
N TRP A 83 -6.77 -6.06 -0.12
CA TRP A 83 -6.88 -7.36 -0.79
C TRP A 83 -6.93 -8.53 0.20
N LEU A 84 -6.37 -8.35 1.39
CA LEU A 84 -6.43 -9.39 2.43
C LEU A 84 -7.90 -9.74 2.75
N TYR A 85 -8.75 -8.72 2.93
CA TYR A 85 -10.18 -8.93 3.14
C TYR A 85 -10.95 -9.40 1.90
N GLU A 86 -10.46 -9.05 0.71
CA GLU A 86 -11.06 -9.49 -0.56
C GLU A 86 -10.86 -10.98 -0.78
N TYR A 87 -9.65 -11.48 -0.47
CA TYR A 87 -9.29 -12.89 -0.72
C TYR A 87 -9.60 -13.81 0.47
N SER A 88 -9.65 -13.31 1.68
CA SER A 88 -9.88 -14.10 2.89
C SER A 88 -10.78 -13.34 3.88
N PRO A 89 -12.07 -13.14 3.55
CA PRO A 89 -12.96 -12.34 4.38
C PRO A 89 -13.23 -12.95 5.77
N ASP A 90 -13.04 -14.23 5.93
CA ASP A 90 -13.19 -14.98 7.19
C ASP A 90 -11.84 -15.36 7.84
N GLY A 91 -10.71 -15.09 7.17
CA GLY A 91 -9.36 -15.41 7.66
C GLY A 91 -8.94 -16.87 7.45
N GLU A 92 -9.65 -17.64 6.62
CA GLU A 92 -9.39 -19.08 6.43
C GLU A 92 -8.48 -19.37 5.21
N ASP A 93 -8.34 -18.45 4.25
CA ASP A 93 -7.63 -18.70 2.99
C ASP A 93 -6.12 -18.46 3.08
N PHE A 94 -5.64 -17.87 4.19
CA PHE A 94 -4.21 -17.72 4.47
C PHE A 94 -3.85 -18.45 5.76
N TYR A 95 -2.59 -18.88 5.84
CA TYR A 95 -2.06 -19.51 7.04
C TYR A 95 -2.12 -18.57 8.24
N ASP A 96 -2.46 -19.09 9.42
CA ASP A 96 -2.41 -18.34 10.67
C ASP A 96 -0.96 -18.23 11.17
N LEU A 97 -0.34 -17.09 10.97
CA LEU A 97 1.05 -16.84 11.37
C LEU A 97 1.28 -16.82 12.90
N ASN A 98 0.21 -16.78 13.71
CA ASN A 98 0.32 -16.99 15.15
C ASN A 98 0.90 -18.37 15.47
N GLU A 99 0.61 -19.38 14.65
CA GLU A 99 1.16 -20.74 14.79
C GLU A 99 2.66 -20.82 14.52
N LEU A 100 3.24 -19.78 13.88
CA LEU A 100 4.67 -19.67 13.60
C LEU A 100 5.43 -18.80 14.60
N SER A 101 4.85 -18.49 15.75
CA SER A 101 5.46 -17.62 16.78
C SER A 101 6.80 -18.12 17.32
N GLU A 102 7.10 -19.40 17.20
CA GLU A 102 8.43 -19.97 17.51
C GLU A 102 9.50 -19.59 16.47
N TYR A 103 9.09 -19.26 15.25
CA TYR A 103 9.97 -18.93 14.11
C TYR A 103 9.96 -17.44 13.78
N ILE A 104 8.87 -16.76 14.06
CA ILE A 104 8.66 -15.34 13.76
C ILE A 104 8.57 -14.57 15.08
N ASN A 105 9.49 -13.62 15.26
CA ASN A 105 9.42 -12.72 16.41
C ASN A 105 8.30 -11.68 16.24
N LEU A 106 7.08 -12.04 16.61
CA LEU A 106 5.92 -11.15 16.50
C LEU A 106 6.04 -9.92 17.42
N SER A 107 6.80 -9.98 18.51
CA SER A 107 7.02 -8.82 19.39
C SER A 107 7.90 -7.72 18.76
N ALA A 108 8.45 -7.95 17.58
CA ALA A 108 9.13 -6.93 16.78
C ALA A 108 8.18 -5.97 16.06
N PHE A 109 6.88 -6.28 16.05
CA PHE A 109 5.82 -5.48 15.46
C PHE A 109 4.96 -4.87 16.56
N ASP A 110 4.43 -3.68 16.35
CA ASP A 110 3.43 -3.11 17.24
C ASP A 110 2.04 -3.73 16.99
N ASP A 111 1.21 -3.73 18.02
CA ASP A 111 -0.12 -4.37 17.97
C ASP A 111 -1.04 -3.75 16.91
N ASP A 112 -0.96 -2.42 16.71
CA ASP A 112 -1.75 -1.72 15.71
C ASP A 112 -1.36 -2.21 14.30
N SER A 113 -0.07 -2.35 14.02
CA SER A 113 0.42 -2.87 12.73
C SER A 113 0.01 -4.32 12.50
N LEU A 114 0.06 -5.17 13.51
CA LEU A 114 -0.40 -6.57 13.41
C LEU A 114 -1.91 -6.65 13.20
N SER A 115 -2.68 -5.71 13.76
CA SER A 115 -4.14 -5.68 13.60
C SER A 115 -4.57 -5.58 12.14
N TYR A 116 -3.80 -4.88 11.29
CA TYR A 116 -4.10 -4.79 9.84
C TYR A 116 -3.94 -6.12 9.09
N GLY A 117 -3.14 -7.03 9.62
CA GLY A 117 -2.96 -8.38 9.07
C GLY A 117 -3.85 -9.44 9.72
N THR A 118 -4.69 -9.05 10.69
CA THR A 118 -5.48 -9.98 11.49
C THR A 118 -6.96 -9.97 11.06
N ILE A 119 -7.49 -11.12 10.70
CA ILE A 119 -8.90 -11.31 10.37
C ILE A 119 -9.47 -12.39 11.30
N ASN A 120 -10.56 -12.08 12.01
CA ASN A 120 -11.22 -12.99 12.94
C ASN A 120 -10.27 -13.65 13.95
N GLY A 121 -9.24 -12.92 14.41
CA GLY A 121 -8.25 -13.38 15.37
C GLY A 121 -7.11 -14.20 14.80
N LYS A 122 -7.09 -14.48 13.49
CA LYS A 122 -5.99 -15.13 12.78
C LYS A 122 -5.07 -14.09 12.15
N LEU A 123 -3.78 -14.20 12.38
CA LEU A 123 -2.77 -13.35 11.77
C LEU A 123 -2.44 -13.88 10.37
N ASN A 124 -3.12 -13.41 9.35
CA ASN A 124 -2.93 -13.87 7.97
C ASN A 124 -1.80 -13.15 7.22
N ALA A 125 -1.35 -11.99 7.71
CA ALA A 125 -0.27 -11.25 7.07
C ALA A 125 0.58 -10.46 8.08
N LEU A 126 1.86 -10.27 7.75
CA LEU A 126 2.76 -9.38 8.49
C LEU A 126 2.93 -8.05 7.76
N PRO A 127 2.95 -6.92 8.47
CA PRO A 127 3.17 -5.63 7.87
C PRO A 127 4.61 -5.51 7.35
N THR A 128 4.78 -5.17 6.07
CA THR A 128 6.09 -4.88 5.48
C THR A 128 6.38 -3.38 5.41
N GLY A 129 5.36 -2.56 5.59
CA GLY A 129 5.44 -1.10 5.61
C GLY A 129 4.05 -0.48 5.60
N THR A 130 3.96 0.74 6.09
CA THR A 130 2.73 1.52 6.10
C THR A 130 2.85 2.68 5.13
N ASN A 131 1.89 2.80 4.22
CA ASN A 131 1.77 3.94 3.34
C ASN A 131 0.65 4.85 3.82
N CYS A 132 0.86 6.16 3.73
CA CYS A 132 -0.17 7.15 3.98
C CYS A 132 -0.35 8.06 2.77
N ILE A 133 -1.51 8.70 2.68
CA ILE A 133 -1.68 9.84 1.78
C ILE A 133 -1.12 11.06 2.49
N THR A 134 -0.25 11.78 1.81
CA THR A 134 0.30 13.05 2.29
C THR A 134 0.27 14.10 1.21
N PHE A 135 0.47 15.33 1.63
CA PHE A 135 0.57 16.49 0.74
C PHE A 135 2.05 16.82 0.54
N TYR A 136 2.48 16.86 -0.70
CA TYR A 136 3.79 17.33 -1.11
C TYR A 136 3.63 18.70 -1.73
N TYR A 137 4.46 19.65 -1.31
CA TYR A 137 4.42 21.02 -1.80
C TYR A 137 5.73 21.42 -2.46
N ASN A 138 5.63 22.13 -3.56
CA ASN A 138 6.76 22.81 -4.17
C ASN A 138 7.02 24.11 -3.42
N LYS A 139 7.91 24.06 -2.41
CA LYS A 139 8.23 25.22 -1.58
C LYS A 139 8.71 26.41 -2.41
N THR A 140 9.53 26.18 -3.41
CA THR A 140 10.04 27.27 -4.28
C THR A 140 8.89 27.99 -4.99
N MET A 141 7.88 27.25 -5.43
CA MET A 141 6.71 27.83 -6.06
C MET A 141 5.88 28.65 -5.05
N TYR A 142 5.60 28.12 -3.86
CA TYR A 142 4.92 28.86 -2.81
C TYR A 142 5.67 30.15 -2.45
N ASP A 143 6.99 30.07 -2.26
CA ASP A 143 7.84 31.23 -1.98
C ASP A 143 7.75 32.30 -3.10
N SER A 144 7.67 31.87 -4.38
CA SER A 144 7.57 32.81 -5.51
C SER A 144 6.28 33.62 -5.54
N TYR A 145 5.20 33.08 -4.92
CA TYR A 145 3.93 33.78 -4.70
C TYR A 145 3.88 34.54 -3.37
N GLY A 146 4.95 34.53 -2.58
CA GLY A 146 4.99 35.12 -1.25
C GLY A 146 4.13 34.39 -0.22
N LEU A 147 3.89 33.12 -0.43
CA LEU A 147 3.05 32.27 0.42
C LEU A 147 3.89 31.34 1.28
N SER A 148 3.45 31.12 2.53
CA SER A 148 3.91 30.01 3.35
C SER A 148 3.29 28.69 2.89
N LEU A 149 3.91 27.56 3.24
CA LEU A 149 3.31 26.25 3.02
C LEU A 149 2.00 26.13 3.84
N PRO A 150 0.94 25.54 3.26
CA PRO A 150 -0.34 25.40 3.95
C PRO A 150 -0.26 24.50 5.18
N GLU A 151 -0.84 24.93 6.28
CA GLU A 151 -0.98 24.13 7.52
C GLU A 151 -2.44 23.66 7.74
N ASN A 152 -3.38 24.22 7.01
CA ASN A 152 -4.81 23.92 7.12
C ASN A 152 -5.54 24.17 5.79
N TRP A 153 -6.82 23.79 5.73
CA TRP A 153 -7.65 23.93 4.52
C TRP A 153 -7.86 25.37 4.08
N SER A 154 -7.92 26.31 5.04
CA SER A 154 -8.08 27.74 4.71
C SER A 154 -6.84 28.30 4.03
N ASP A 155 -5.65 27.83 4.39
CA ASP A 155 -4.41 28.25 3.75
C ASP A 155 -4.35 27.80 2.29
N LEU A 156 -4.86 26.60 1.99
CA LEU A 156 -5.00 26.11 0.60
C LEU A 156 -5.97 27.00 -0.20
N ILE A 157 -7.11 27.38 0.38
CA ILE A 157 -8.07 28.29 -0.25
C ILE A 157 -7.42 29.65 -0.51
N ASN A 158 -6.70 30.20 0.46
CA ASN A 158 -5.99 31.47 0.32
C ASN A 158 -4.90 31.38 -0.76
N ALA A 159 -4.15 30.29 -0.82
CA ALA A 159 -3.16 30.06 -1.86
C ALA A 159 -3.82 30.02 -3.26
N ALA A 160 -4.98 29.38 -3.38
CA ALA A 160 -5.72 29.36 -4.63
C ALA A 160 -6.12 30.75 -5.13
N GLU A 161 -6.55 31.65 -4.22
CA GLU A 161 -6.89 33.04 -4.58
C GLU A 161 -5.70 33.82 -5.15
N VAL A 162 -4.50 33.53 -4.68
CA VAL A 162 -3.27 34.17 -5.18
C VAL A 162 -2.79 33.56 -6.50
N MET A 163 -2.84 32.23 -6.62
CA MET A 163 -2.29 31.49 -7.77
C MET A 163 -3.22 31.46 -9.00
N LYS A 164 -4.52 31.73 -8.83
CA LYS A 164 -5.54 31.57 -9.89
C LYS A 164 -5.29 32.37 -11.15
N SER A 165 -4.59 33.51 -11.06
CA SER A 165 -4.28 34.35 -12.23
C SER A 165 -3.32 33.68 -13.22
N ASP A 166 -2.48 32.79 -12.72
CA ASP A 166 -1.48 32.06 -13.49
C ASP A 166 -1.95 30.63 -13.85
N GLU A 167 -3.23 30.31 -13.55
CA GLU A 167 -3.83 28.99 -13.75
C GLU A 167 -3.07 27.86 -12.98
N VAL A 168 -2.38 28.23 -11.91
CA VAL A 168 -1.68 27.30 -11.02
C VAL A 168 -2.60 26.85 -9.88
N TYR A 169 -2.56 25.59 -9.56
CA TYR A 169 -3.32 25.01 -8.46
C TYR A 169 -2.43 24.80 -7.23
N PRO A 170 -2.88 25.16 -6.01
CA PRO A 170 -2.14 24.87 -4.77
C PRO A 170 -1.79 23.41 -4.58
N VAL A 171 -2.71 22.52 -4.96
CA VAL A 171 -2.51 21.07 -4.87
C VAL A 171 -3.35 20.34 -5.91
N GLU A 172 -2.83 19.27 -6.48
CA GLU A 172 -3.64 18.29 -7.20
C GLU A 172 -3.83 17.03 -6.37
N MET A 173 -4.96 16.37 -6.54
CA MET A 173 -5.32 15.18 -5.77
C MET A 173 -5.62 14.02 -6.70
N THR A 174 -5.01 12.86 -6.45
CA THR A 174 -5.51 11.61 -7.04
C THR A 174 -6.93 11.32 -6.56
N LYS A 175 -7.69 10.47 -7.28
CA LYS A 175 -9.07 10.11 -6.89
C LYS A 175 -9.16 9.63 -5.44
N LYS A 176 -8.23 8.77 -5.02
CA LYS A 176 -8.19 8.25 -3.66
C LYS A 176 -7.78 9.33 -2.65
N ALA A 177 -6.86 10.23 -3.00
CA ALA A 177 -6.48 11.35 -2.14
C ALA A 177 -7.64 12.32 -1.95
N ALA A 178 -8.37 12.67 -3.00
CA ALA A 178 -9.55 13.54 -2.91
C ALA A 178 -10.64 12.93 -2.00
N TYR A 179 -10.90 11.63 -2.16
CA TYR A 179 -11.85 10.91 -1.31
C TYR A 179 -11.41 10.92 0.16
N LEU A 180 -10.19 10.49 0.46
CA LEU A 180 -9.71 10.40 1.85
C LEU A 180 -9.49 11.77 2.50
N SER A 181 -9.13 12.81 1.74
CA SER A 181 -9.09 14.19 2.24
C SER A 181 -10.49 14.69 2.64
N SER A 182 -11.51 14.30 1.87
CA SER A 182 -12.90 14.64 2.20
C SER A 182 -13.39 13.90 3.44
N VAL A 183 -13.00 12.63 3.62
CA VAL A 183 -13.26 11.86 4.86
C VAL A 183 -12.57 12.53 6.03
N ALA A 184 -11.27 12.82 5.92
CA ALA A 184 -10.50 13.47 6.98
C ALA A 184 -11.11 14.84 7.38
N TYR A 185 -11.61 15.61 6.42
CA TYR A 185 -12.29 16.88 6.71
C TYR A 185 -13.55 16.66 7.57
N VAL A 186 -14.40 15.69 7.21
CA VAL A 186 -15.60 15.38 8.00
C VAL A 186 -15.24 14.94 9.42
N GLU A 187 -14.25 14.07 9.56
CA GLU A 187 -13.78 13.59 10.86
C GLU A 187 -13.21 14.72 11.71
N GLN A 188 -12.46 15.65 11.10
CA GLN A 188 -11.94 16.84 11.78
C GLN A 188 -13.05 17.79 12.28
N VAL A 189 -14.10 17.97 11.47
CA VAL A 189 -15.20 18.90 11.80
C VAL A 189 -16.19 18.29 12.81
N THR A 190 -16.49 16.99 12.66
CA THR A 190 -17.57 16.33 13.41
C THR A 190 -17.07 15.45 14.55
N GLY A 191 -15.81 15.05 14.54
CA GLY A 191 -15.23 14.04 15.43
C GLY A 191 -15.75 12.61 15.16
N ARG A 192 -16.55 12.40 14.09
CA ARG A 192 -17.14 11.10 13.77
C ARG A 192 -16.31 10.39 12.72
N LYS A 193 -15.83 9.21 13.05
CA LYS A 193 -15.18 8.30 12.09
C LYS A 193 -16.19 7.82 11.04
N MET A 194 -15.74 7.66 9.81
CA MET A 194 -16.56 7.11 8.73
C MET A 194 -16.94 5.66 9.01
N LEU A 195 -15.99 4.88 9.52
CA LEU A 195 -16.20 3.48 9.93
C LEU A 195 -15.96 3.33 11.42
N SER A 196 -16.76 2.46 12.07
CA SER A 196 -16.49 2.00 13.44
C SER A 196 -15.28 1.05 13.45
N ASP A 197 -14.82 0.71 14.65
CA ASP A 197 -13.76 -0.29 14.81
C ASP A 197 -14.20 -1.71 14.37
N SER A 198 -15.52 -1.94 14.26
CA SER A 198 -16.12 -3.16 13.66
C SER A 198 -16.36 -3.05 12.15
N GLY A 199 -15.95 -1.96 11.50
CA GLY A 199 -16.12 -1.74 10.06
C GLY A 199 -17.52 -1.24 9.64
N GLU A 200 -18.41 -0.91 10.58
CA GLU A 200 -19.75 -0.41 10.26
C GLU A 200 -19.71 1.06 9.85
N PHE A 201 -20.46 1.41 8.81
CA PHE A 201 -20.57 2.77 8.33
C PHE A 201 -21.31 3.68 9.32
N GLN A 202 -20.66 4.76 9.78
CA GLN A 202 -21.13 5.65 10.83
C GLN A 202 -21.65 7.01 10.35
N TYR A 203 -21.36 7.38 9.10
CA TYR A 203 -21.78 8.69 8.60
C TYR A 203 -23.30 8.81 8.45
N THR A 204 -23.82 9.94 8.91
CA THR A 204 -25.19 10.38 8.64
C THR A 204 -25.29 10.98 7.22
N SER A 205 -26.53 11.22 6.77
CA SER A 205 -26.76 11.95 5.52
C SER A 205 -26.14 13.34 5.53
N GLU A 206 -26.03 13.98 6.71
CA GLU A 206 -25.40 15.30 6.85
C GLU A 206 -23.88 15.22 6.72
N ASP A 207 -23.25 14.20 7.28
CA ASP A 207 -21.81 13.97 7.13
C ASP A 207 -21.44 13.71 5.65
N VAL A 208 -22.26 12.95 4.94
CA VAL A 208 -22.08 12.72 3.49
C VAL A 208 -22.25 14.01 2.70
N ARG A 209 -23.23 14.86 3.05
CA ARG A 209 -23.37 16.19 2.42
C ARG A 209 -22.15 17.07 2.70
N LEU A 210 -21.66 17.08 3.93
CA LEU A 210 -20.46 17.83 4.30
C LEU A 210 -19.23 17.38 3.51
N MET A 211 -19.05 16.05 3.35
CA MET A 211 -17.98 15.46 2.55
C MET A 211 -18.03 15.93 1.08
N LEU A 212 -19.22 15.88 0.47
CA LEU A 212 -19.40 16.31 -0.92
C LEU A 212 -19.26 17.83 -1.07
N ALA A 213 -19.77 18.60 -0.12
CA ALA A 213 -19.66 20.07 -0.13
C ALA A 213 -18.21 20.52 0.01
N PHE A 214 -17.41 19.87 0.85
CA PHE A 214 -15.98 20.16 0.97
C PHE A 214 -15.26 20.00 -0.37
N TYR A 215 -15.42 18.85 -1.03
CA TYR A 215 -14.76 18.62 -2.32
C TYR A 215 -15.25 19.60 -3.39
N GLN A 216 -16.56 19.89 -3.42
CA GLN A 216 -17.12 20.88 -4.33
C GLN A 216 -16.54 22.28 -4.08
N GLU A 217 -16.31 22.65 -2.81
CA GLU A 217 -15.67 23.93 -2.47
C GLU A 217 -14.22 23.96 -2.98
N MET A 218 -13.44 22.89 -2.79
CA MET A 218 -12.07 22.82 -3.29
C MET A 218 -12.01 23.02 -4.83
N LEU A 219 -12.98 22.48 -5.56
CA LEU A 219 -13.10 22.67 -7.01
C LEU A 219 -13.50 24.10 -7.36
N ASN A 220 -14.56 24.62 -6.72
CA ASN A 220 -15.09 25.97 -6.97
C ASN A 220 -14.06 27.07 -6.68
N LYS A 221 -13.26 26.87 -5.65
CA LYS A 221 -12.18 27.79 -5.24
C LYS A 221 -10.89 27.58 -6.04
N LYS A 222 -10.85 26.62 -6.95
CA LYS A 222 -9.64 26.26 -7.72
C LYS A 222 -8.45 25.85 -6.84
N VAL A 223 -8.72 25.25 -5.70
CA VAL A 223 -7.68 24.65 -4.85
C VAL A 223 -7.05 23.46 -5.54
N THR A 224 -7.87 22.66 -6.23
CA THR A 224 -7.47 21.49 -6.99
C THR A 224 -8.25 21.38 -8.29
N LYS A 225 -7.70 20.66 -9.26
CA LYS A 225 -8.45 20.17 -10.42
C LYS A 225 -9.38 19.03 -10.04
N PRO A 226 -10.38 18.70 -10.88
CA PRO A 226 -11.13 17.46 -10.72
C PRO A 226 -10.19 16.25 -10.68
N ALA A 227 -10.39 15.35 -9.72
CA ALA A 227 -9.48 14.23 -9.48
C ALA A 227 -9.38 13.23 -10.65
N TRP A 228 -10.31 13.26 -11.59
CA TRP A 228 -10.25 12.48 -12.85
C TRP A 228 -9.36 13.12 -13.92
N ASP A 229 -9.01 14.41 -13.76
CA ASP A 229 -8.09 15.16 -14.63
C ASP A 229 -6.67 15.21 -14.07
N PHE A 230 -6.38 14.41 -13.02
CA PHE A 230 -5.06 14.33 -12.42
C PHE A 230 -4.00 13.89 -13.44
N ASP A 231 -2.99 14.74 -13.66
CA ASP A 231 -1.84 14.45 -14.51
C ASP A 231 -0.53 14.74 -13.76
N ARG A 232 0.28 13.70 -13.54
CA ARG A 232 1.60 13.85 -12.90
C ARG A 232 2.55 14.81 -13.63
N ASN A 233 2.37 14.97 -14.94
CA ASN A 233 3.18 15.90 -15.73
C ASN A 233 2.89 17.37 -15.41
N ASP A 234 1.78 17.68 -14.74
CA ASP A 234 1.46 19.05 -14.37
C ASP A 234 2.41 19.60 -13.30
N LEU A 235 3.00 18.74 -12.47
CA LEU A 235 4.10 19.11 -11.56
C LEU A 235 5.34 19.56 -12.35
N GLU A 236 5.71 18.82 -13.38
CA GLU A 236 6.88 19.15 -14.23
C GLU A 236 6.66 20.42 -15.04
N LYS A 237 5.43 20.69 -15.45
CA LYS A 237 5.02 21.90 -16.18
C LYS A 237 4.78 23.11 -15.27
N CYS A 238 4.95 22.95 -13.96
CA CYS A 238 4.66 23.99 -12.97
C CYS A 238 3.19 24.52 -13.03
N LEU A 239 2.23 23.67 -13.36
CA LEU A 239 0.79 23.98 -13.34
C LEU A 239 0.15 23.66 -11.99
N THR A 240 0.88 23.03 -11.10
CA THR A 240 0.46 22.76 -9.72
C THR A 240 1.61 23.00 -8.75
N ALA A 241 1.30 23.54 -7.60
CA ALA A 241 2.26 23.82 -6.53
C ALA A 241 2.34 22.69 -5.48
N GLY A 242 1.53 21.65 -5.63
CA GLY A 242 1.55 20.51 -4.74
C GLY A 242 0.77 19.32 -5.27
N VAL A 243 0.92 18.18 -4.63
CA VAL A 243 0.18 16.96 -4.92
C VAL A 243 -0.16 16.21 -3.64
N ALA A 244 -1.40 15.73 -3.55
CA ALA A 244 -1.79 14.76 -2.54
C ALA A 244 -1.79 13.36 -3.17
N SER A 245 -0.91 12.51 -2.68
CA SER A 245 -0.69 11.17 -3.21
C SER A 245 -0.14 10.22 -2.14
N TRP A 246 -0.01 8.96 -2.50
CA TRP A 246 0.69 7.96 -1.70
C TRP A 246 2.21 8.20 -1.72
N ILE A 247 2.84 7.94 -0.59
CA ILE A 247 4.28 7.81 -0.48
C ILE A 247 4.69 6.41 -0.98
#